data_f8c7d819b5480b7b3e231a10ffd37f31
#
_entry.id   f8c7d819b5480b7b3e231a10ffd37f31
#
_cell.length_a   1.000
_cell.length_b   1.000
_cell.length_c   1.000
_cell.angle_alpha   90.00
_cell.angle_beta   90.00
_cell.angle_gamma   90.00
#
_symmetry.space_group_name_H-M   'P 1'
#
loop_
_entity.id
_entity.type
_entity.pdbx_description
1 polymer ?
#
loop_
_entity_poly.entity_id
_entity_poly.type
_entity_poly.pdbx_seq_one_letter_code
_entity_poly.pdbx_strand_id
1 'polypeptide(L)'
;MDRVITEMTKAKGDVERQLRKYIPEIIQECMAFAYLGKGFTFEYKEISDKVNALLISLSDAILEDIEARARKSIVFAEEEEDEDVILAYIRRTIGEEDIVQRIDKHCSTLRFFLEGWMAIGIVNKIEKNELTNEILRHIDNPFTSPLWKDALTQGYLSGAINGKYSFGKGNQKNVLSALTEIERYAINEAFQYGRLLHYGKTEAIGYIIHRGSSYDCPHCDSNCGFVIPLDDIRVPQHTRCCCWTEPIYSQS
;
A
#
# COMPACT_ATOMS: atom_id res chain seq x y z
N MET A 1 -3.89 21.62 -0.36
CA MET A 1 -2.78 20.64 -0.40
C MET A 1 -2.30 20.21 0.99
N ASP A 2 -2.05 21.09 1.96
CA ASP A 2 -1.52 20.70 3.30
C ASP A 2 -2.39 19.69 4.05
N ARG A 3 -3.73 19.82 3.95
CA ARG A 3 -4.66 18.87 4.57
C ARG A 3 -4.54 17.47 3.95
N VAL A 4 -4.37 17.38 2.64
CA VAL A 4 -4.19 16.12 1.91
C VAL A 4 -2.85 15.49 2.27
N ILE A 5 -1.78 16.27 2.32
CA ILE A 5 -0.47 15.79 2.79
C ILE A 5 -0.58 15.23 4.21
N THR A 6 -1.37 15.87 5.07
CA THR A 6 -1.64 15.36 6.42
C THR A 6 -2.33 14.00 6.39
N GLU A 7 -3.34 13.78 5.54
CA GLU A 7 -3.97 12.46 5.40
C GLU A 7 -2.98 11.43 4.81
N MET A 8 -2.22 11.79 3.80
CA MET A 8 -1.19 10.91 3.22
C MET A 8 -0.12 10.48 4.25
N THR A 9 0.23 11.34 5.22
CA THR A 9 1.20 10.97 6.26
C THR A 9 0.64 9.95 7.26
N LYS A 10 -0.67 9.87 7.43
CA LYS A 10 -1.32 8.89 8.30
C LYS A 10 -1.37 7.48 7.70
N ALA A 11 -1.28 7.35 6.37
CA ALA A 11 -1.39 6.08 5.67
C ALA A 11 -0.46 4.98 6.24
N LYS A 12 0.79 5.32 6.57
CA LYS A 12 1.69 4.34 7.20
C LYS A 12 1.13 3.78 8.51
N GLY A 13 0.53 4.63 9.33
CA GLY A 13 -0.07 4.23 10.61
C GLY A 13 -1.30 3.34 10.42
N ASP A 14 -2.10 3.60 9.40
CA ASP A 14 -3.28 2.80 9.08
C ASP A 14 -2.87 1.39 8.63
N VAL A 15 -1.98 1.28 7.67
CA VAL A 15 -1.44 -0.03 7.22
C VAL A 15 -0.77 -0.79 8.36
N GLU A 16 0.07 -0.11 9.17
CA GLU A 16 0.73 -0.74 10.31
C GLU A 16 -0.28 -1.26 11.35
N ARG A 17 -1.36 -0.52 11.59
CA ARG A 17 -2.45 -0.95 12.48
C ARG A 17 -3.11 -2.24 11.97
N GLN A 18 -3.41 -2.34 10.67
CA GLN A 18 -4.00 -3.55 10.11
C GLN A 18 -3.03 -4.73 10.17
N LEU A 19 -1.76 -4.55 9.83
CA LEU A 19 -0.75 -5.60 9.94
C LEU A 19 -0.59 -6.08 11.39
N ARG A 20 -0.58 -5.17 12.37
CA ARG A 20 -0.51 -5.51 13.80
C ARG A 20 -1.75 -6.24 14.31
N LYS A 21 -2.91 -6.07 13.67
CA LYS A 21 -4.14 -6.81 13.98
C LYS A 21 -4.08 -8.22 13.39
N TYR A 22 -3.77 -8.37 12.12
CA TYR A 22 -3.92 -9.65 11.40
C TYR A 22 -2.73 -10.59 11.56
N ILE A 23 -1.49 -10.11 11.69
CA ILE A 23 -0.32 -10.97 11.85
C ILE A 23 -0.43 -11.90 13.08
N PRO A 24 -0.81 -11.42 14.29
CA PRO A 24 -1.00 -12.30 15.44
C PRO A 24 -2.04 -13.40 15.21
N GLU A 25 -3.12 -13.11 14.49
CA GLU A 25 -4.17 -14.09 14.16
C GLU A 25 -3.65 -15.15 13.20
N ILE A 26 -2.92 -14.75 12.16
CA ILE A 26 -2.29 -15.67 11.21
C ILE A 26 -1.29 -16.58 11.93
N ILE A 27 -0.44 -16.02 12.79
CA ILE A 27 0.53 -16.80 13.57
C ILE A 27 -0.19 -17.77 14.52
N GLN A 28 -1.28 -17.35 15.12
CA GLN A 28 -2.11 -18.21 15.99
C GLN A 28 -2.60 -19.46 15.26
N GLU A 29 -3.16 -19.30 14.05
CA GLU A 29 -3.64 -20.41 13.24
C GLU A 29 -2.49 -21.32 12.81
N CYS A 30 -1.36 -20.75 12.41
CA CYS A 30 -0.18 -21.48 12.03
C CYS A 30 0.43 -22.30 13.17
N MET A 31 0.54 -21.73 14.37
CA MET A 31 1.10 -22.41 15.54
C MET A 31 0.23 -23.57 16.00
N ALA A 32 -1.09 -23.47 15.90
CA ALA A 32 -1.99 -24.58 16.21
C ALA A 32 -1.68 -25.84 15.35
N PHE A 33 -1.24 -25.63 14.11
CA PHE A 33 -0.81 -26.72 13.22
C PHE A 33 0.61 -27.23 13.49
N ALA A 34 1.52 -26.37 13.87
CA ALA A 34 2.92 -26.72 14.14
C ALA A 34 3.06 -27.76 15.25
N TYR A 35 2.17 -27.75 16.26
CA TYR A 35 2.13 -28.73 17.36
C TYR A 35 1.73 -30.15 16.92
N LEU A 36 1.23 -30.34 15.69
CA LEU A 36 0.85 -31.66 15.18
C LEU A 36 2.03 -32.50 14.68
N GLY A 37 3.28 -32.04 14.87
CA GLY A 37 4.51 -32.77 14.55
C GLY A 37 4.78 -32.97 13.06
N LYS A 38 4.04 -32.29 12.19
CA LYS A 38 4.27 -32.24 10.75
C LYS A 38 5.05 -30.96 10.45
N GLY A 39 6.13 -31.05 9.68
CA GLY A 39 6.88 -29.87 9.24
C GLY A 39 5.92 -28.78 8.74
N PHE A 40 6.22 -27.51 8.99
CA PHE A 40 5.33 -26.40 8.64
C PHE A 40 5.53 -25.95 7.20
N THR A 41 4.44 -25.94 6.43
CA THR A 41 4.36 -25.32 5.11
C THR A 41 2.94 -24.83 4.85
N PHE A 42 2.80 -23.68 4.18
CA PHE A 42 1.49 -23.19 3.70
C PHE A 42 0.90 -24.03 2.54
N GLU A 43 1.59 -25.08 2.09
CA GLU A 43 1.06 -26.02 1.10
C GLU A 43 -0.02 -26.95 1.69
N TYR A 44 -0.08 -27.13 3.01
CA TYR A 44 -1.19 -27.86 3.62
C TYR A 44 -2.49 -27.09 3.44
N LYS A 45 -3.45 -27.72 2.75
CA LYS A 45 -4.70 -27.07 2.34
C LYS A 45 -5.43 -26.37 3.49
N GLU A 46 -5.56 -27.04 4.64
CA GLU A 46 -6.27 -26.50 5.80
C GLU A 46 -5.63 -25.21 6.35
N ILE A 47 -4.30 -25.15 6.38
CA ILE A 47 -3.58 -23.92 6.78
C ILE A 47 -3.69 -22.88 5.68
N SER A 48 -3.48 -23.27 4.43
CA SER A 48 -3.53 -22.40 3.28
C SER A 48 -4.88 -21.69 3.19
N ASP A 49 -5.98 -22.41 3.35
CA ASP A 49 -7.33 -21.85 3.29
C ASP A 49 -7.57 -20.81 4.41
N LYS A 50 -7.15 -21.12 5.64
CA LYS A 50 -7.28 -20.19 6.77
C LYS A 50 -6.40 -18.95 6.64
N VAL A 51 -5.14 -19.12 6.27
CA VAL A 51 -4.20 -18.02 6.06
C VAL A 51 -4.67 -17.13 4.91
N ASN A 52 -5.13 -17.71 3.81
CA ASN A 52 -5.67 -16.96 2.69
C ASN A 52 -6.93 -16.17 3.09
N ALA A 53 -7.84 -16.74 3.87
CA ALA A 53 -9.02 -16.03 4.37
C ALA A 53 -8.62 -14.81 5.23
N LEU A 54 -7.62 -14.94 6.10
CA LEU A 54 -7.12 -13.83 6.90
C LEU A 54 -6.40 -12.76 6.06
N LEU A 55 -5.67 -13.18 5.01
CA LEU A 55 -5.02 -12.25 4.08
C LEU A 55 -6.03 -11.49 3.21
N ILE A 56 -7.13 -12.12 2.81
CA ILE A 56 -8.25 -11.46 2.13
C ILE A 56 -8.89 -10.43 3.08
N SER A 57 -9.17 -10.83 4.33
CA SER A 57 -9.70 -9.89 5.33
C SER A 57 -8.77 -8.72 5.62
N LEU A 58 -7.46 -8.93 5.58
CA LEU A 58 -6.45 -7.87 5.68
C LEU A 58 -6.51 -6.93 4.46
N SER A 59 -6.62 -7.49 3.25
CA SER A 59 -6.74 -6.73 2.00
C SER A 59 -7.98 -5.85 2.02
N ASP A 60 -9.13 -6.41 2.40
CA ASP A 60 -10.40 -5.69 2.53
C ASP A 60 -10.29 -4.53 3.54
N ALA A 61 -9.71 -4.79 4.72
CA ALA A 61 -9.54 -3.78 5.75
C ALA A 61 -8.60 -2.63 5.32
N ILE A 62 -7.56 -2.93 4.54
CA ILE A 62 -6.69 -1.89 3.95
C ILE A 62 -7.46 -1.08 2.91
N LEU A 63 -8.26 -1.73 2.07
CA LEU A 63 -9.10 -1.03 1.08
C LEU A 63 -10.11 -0.10 1.75
N GLU A 64 -10.77 -0.55 2.82
CA GLU A 64 -11.69 0.29 3.62
C GLU A 64 -10.97 1.53 4.21
N ASP A 65 -9.76 1.38 4.75
CA ASP A 65 -8.97 2.50 5.24
C ASP A 65 -8.61 3.49 4.11
N ILE A 66 -8.21 2.98 2.94
CA ILE A 66 -7.93 3.78 1.74
C ILE A 66 -9.15 4.61 1.34
N GLU A 67 -10.33 3.97 1.24
CA GLU A 67 -11.55 4.67 0.84
C GLU A 67 -12.00 5.69 1.89
N ALA A 68 -11.89 5.37 3.17
CA ALA A 68 -12.20 6.32 4.24
C ALA A 68 -11.30 7.56 4.19
N ARG A 69 -10.03 7.41 3.81
CA ARG A 69 -9.10 8.52 3.61
C ARG A 69 -9.37 9.28 2.32
N ALA A 70 -9.67 8.56 1.23
CA ALA A 70 -10.04 9.15 -0.04
C ALA A 70 -11.27 10.06 0.12
N ARG A 71 -12.33 9.61 0.80
CA ARG A 71 -13.52 10.41 1.11
C ARG A 71 -13.19 11.74 1.82
N LYS A 72 -12.28 11.72 2.80
CA LYS A 72 -11.81 12.96 3.44
C LYS A 72 -11.10 13.88 2.47
N SER A 73 -10.35 13.33 1.53
CA SER A 73 -9.65 14.10 0.50
C SER A 73 -10.61 14.73 -0.50
N ILE A 74 -11.70 14.06 -0.82
CA ILE A 74 -12.80 14.59 -1.67
C ILE A 74 -13.44 15.81 -1.04
N VAL A 75 -13.74 15.77 0.26
CA VAL A 75 -14.23 16.94 1.02
C VAL A 75 -13.27 18.13 0.89
N PHE A 76 -11.96 17.89 0.89
CA PHE A 76 -10.98 18.96 0.71
C PHE A 76 -10.89 19.48 -0.73
N ALA A 77 -11.40 18.72 -1.69
CA ALA A 77 -11.55 19.13 -3.09
C ALA A 77 -12.84 19.91 -3.35
N GLU A 78 -13.76 19.97 -2.37
CA GLU A 78 -15.09 20.61 -2.49
C GLU A 78 -15.98 19.95 -3.55
N GLU A 79 -15.90 18.58 -3.64
CA GLU A 79 -16.55 17.81 -4.70
C GLU A 79 -17.28 16.55 -4.16
N GLU A 80 -18.00 16.69 -3.05
CA GLU A 80 -18.74 15.59 -2.41
C GLU A 80 -19.87 15.03 -3.26
N GLU A 81 -20.43 15.82 -4.18
CA GLU A 81 -21.52 15.38 -5.06
C GLU A 81 -21.07 14.27 -6.03
N ASP A 82 -19.80 14.24 -6.41
CA ASP A 82 -19.21 13.24 -7.32
C ASP A 82 -18.37 12.18 -6.60
N GLU A 83 -18.59 11.97 -5.31
CA GLU A 83 -17.83 11.02 -4.49
C GLU A 83 -17.74 9.63 -5.14
N ASP A 84 -18.86 9.08 -5.62
CA ASP A 84 -18.89 7.75 -6.23
C ASP A 84 -18.07 7.69 -7.52
N VAL A 85 -18.09 8.76 -8.31
CA VAL A 85 -17.28 8.88 -9.55
C VAL A 85 -15.81 8.91 -9.21
N ILE A 86 -15.43 9.64 -8.15
CA ILE A 86 -14.05 9.76 -7.70
C ILE A 86 -13.56 8.44 -7.12
N LEU A 87 -14.37 7.74 -6.32
CA LEU A 87 -14.03 6.42 -5.78
C LEU A 87 -13.89 5.38 -6.90
N ALA A 88 -14.77 5.42 -7.91
CA ALA A 88 -14.63 4.56 -9.10
C ALA A 88 -13.33 4.85 -9.85
N TYR A 89 -12.92 6.12 -9.93
CA TYR A 89 -11.66 6.52 -10.58
C TYR A 89 -10.43 5.95 -9.86
N ILE A 90 -10.36 6.01 -8.54
CA ILE A 90 -9.22 5.42 -7.78
C ILE A 90 -9.17 3.89 -7.85
N ARG A 91 -10.31 3.25 -8.09
CA ARG A 91 -10.40 1.79 -8.27
C ARG A 91 -10.11 1.32 -9.69
N ARG A 92 -9.93 2.23 -10.65
CA ARG A 92 -9.65 1.86 -12.05
C ARG A 92 -8.36 1.05 -12.18
N THR A 93 -8.27 0.32 -13.25
CA THR A 93 -7.04 -0.39 -13.64
C THR A 93 -5.95 0.61 -14.05
N ILE A 94 -4.78 0.49 -13.44
CA ILE A 94 -3.56 1.24 -13.78
C ILE A 94 -2.52 0.23 -14.26
N GLY A 95 -2.15 0.30 -15.53
CA GLY A 95 -1.39 -0.76 -16.17
C GLY A 95 -2.28 -2.00 -16.36
N GLU A 96 -1.95 -3.09 -15.69
CA GLU A 96 -2.70 -4.36 -15.75
C GLU A 96 -3.44 -4.70 -14.46
N GLU A 97 -3.30 -3.89 -13.39
CA GLU A 97 -3.81 -4.19 -12.05
C GLU A 97 -4.70 -3.06 -11.52
N ASP A 98 -5.87 -3.39 -10.98
CA ASP A 98 -6.66 -2.47 -10.17
C ASP A 98 -6.11 -2.35 -8.74
N ILE A 99 -6.74 -1.50 -7.92
CA ILE A 99 -6.25 -1.24 -6.56
C ILE A 99 -6.32 -2.50 -5.68
N VAL A 100 -7.36 -3.33 -5.84
CA VAL A 100 -7.53 -4.57 -5.07
C VAL A 100 -6.43 -5.56 -5.43
N GLN A 101 -6.20 -5.77 -6.72
CA GLN A 101 -5.14 -6.66 -7.21
C GLN A 101 -3.75 -6.22 -6.74
N ARG A 102 -3.49 -4.91 -6.69
CA ARG A 102 -2.23 -4.38 -6.15
C ARG A 102 -2.07 -4.64 -4.65
N ILE A 103 -3.14 -4.49 -3.86
CA ILE A 103 -3.13 -4.81 -2.42
C ILE A 103 -2.90 -6.31 -2.23
N ASP A 104 -3.67 -7.16 -2.92
CA ASP A 104 -3.58 -8.62 -2.83
C ASP A 104 -2.20 -9.17 -3.18
N LYS A 105 -1.56 -8.60 -4.17
CA LYS A 105 -0.18 -8.94 -4.54
C LYS A 105 0.81 -8.73 -3.39
N HIS A 106 0.65 -7.63 -2.63
CA HIS A 106 1.50 -7.37 -1.48
C HIS A 106 1.10 -8.21 -0.26
N CYS A 107 -0.17 -8.49 -0.06
CA CYS A 107 -0.63 -9.46 0.94
C CYS A 107 -0.11 -10.88 0.64
N SER A 108 -0.09 -11.27 -0.62
CA SER A 108 0.53 -12.54 -1.05
C SER A 108 2.04 -12.56 -0.77
N THR A 109 2.74 -11.43 -0.93
CA THR A 109 4.15 -11.30 -0.55
C THR A 109 4.34 -11.45 0.96
N LEU A 110 3.45 -10.85 1.76
CA LEU A 110 3.46 -11.01 3.22
C LEU A 110 3.36 -12.48 3.63
N ARG A 111 2.50 -13.26 2.96
CA ARG A 111 2.34 -14.71 3.19
C ARG A 111 3.67 -15.45 3.20
N PHE A 112 4.55 -15.16 2.25
CA PHE A 112 5.87 -15.82 2.16
C PHE A 112 6.79 -15.44 3.31
N PHE A 113 6.78 -14.17 3.72
CA PHE A 113 7.57 -13.76 4.89
C PHE A 113 7.06 -14.44 6.16
N LEU A 114 5.75 -14.56 6.31
CA LEU A 114 5.15 -15.26 7.46
C LEU A 114 5.50 -16.75 7.45
N GLU A 115 5.54 -17.42 6.30
CA GLU A 115 5.99 -18.82 6.18
C GLU A 115 7.45 -18.98 6.65
N GLY A 116 8.34 -18.07 6.24
CA GLY A 116 9.73 -18.05 6.70
C GLY A 116 9.84 -17.84 8.22
N TRP A 117 9.08 -16.89 8.77
CA TRP A 117 9.04 -16.66 10.21
C TRP A 117 8.50 -17.87 10.99
N MET A 118 7.51 -18.57 10.45
CA MET A 118 7.01 -19.80 11.07
C MET A 118 8.07 -20.90 11.09
N ALA A 119 8.81 -21.08 9.98
CA ALA A 119 9.92 -22.03 9.93
C ALA A 119 10.99 -21.69 10.97
N ILE A 120 11.36 -20.42 11.12
CA ILE A 120 12.30 -19.94 12.15
C ILE A 120 11.76 -20.25 13.56
N GLY A 121 10.51 -19.93 13.83
CA GLY A 121 9.87 -20.15 15.11
C GLY A 121 9.87 -21.62 15.52
N ILE A 122 9.56 -22.53 14.60
CA ILE A 122 9.52 -23.97 14.85
C ILE A 122 10.93 -24.53 15.12
N VAL A 123 11.89 -24.21 14.25
CA VAL A 123 13.27 -24.73 14.37
C VAL A 123 13.90 -24.26 15.68
N ASN A 124 13.70 -23.02 16.06
CA ASN A 124 14.28 -22.41 17.27
C ASN A 124 13.39 -22.59 18.51
N LYS A 125 12.23 -23.25 18.40
CA LYS A 125 11.27 -23.47 19.51
C LYS A 125 10.83 -22.16 20.17
N ILE A 126 10.63 -21.11 19.37
CA ILE A 126 10.23 -19.79 19.86
C ILE A 126 8.74 -19.82 20.22
N GLU A 127 8.40 -19.31 21.39
CA GLU A 127 7.00 -19.19 21.81
C GLU A 127 6.22 -18.20 20.92
N LYS A 128 4.92 -18.47 20.73
CA LYS A 128 4.04 -17.70 19.85
C LYS A 128 4.15 -16.17 20.05
N ASN A 129 4.06 -15.71 21.28
CA ASN A 129 4.06 -14.29 21.58
C ASN A 129 5.43 -13.64 21.28
N GLU A 130 6.51 -14.36 21.55
CA GLU A 130 7.87 -13.93 21.24
C GLU A 130 8.07 -13.86 19.72
N LEU A 131 7.65 -14.88 18.97
CA LEU A 131 7.70 -14.89 17.51
C LEU A 131 6.88 -13.75 16.91
N THR A 132 5.65 -13.54 17.38
CA THR A 132 4.79 -12.44 16.94
C THR A 132 5.46 -11.08 17.19
N ASN A 133 6.04 -10.86 18.35
CA ASN A 133 6.73 -9.61 18.67
C ASN A 133 7.97 -9.40 17.81
N GLU A 134 8.71 -10.47 17.47
CA GLU A 134 9.87 -10.40 16.59
C GLU A 134 9.45 -10.04 15.15
N ILE A 135 8.39 -10.65 14.64
CA ILE A 135 7.83 -10.31 13.32
C ILE A 135 7.42 -8.84 13.28
N LEU A 136 6.66 -8.38 14.29
CA LEU A 136 6.17 -7.00 14.33
C LEU A 136 7.30 -5.97 14.52
N ARG A 137 8.38 -6.33 15.19
CA ARG A 137 9.58 -5.49 15.33
C ARG A 137 10.31 -5.32 14.01
N HIS A 138 10.31 -6.34 13.16
CA HIS A 138 11.01 -6.39 11.88
C HIS A 138 10.07 -6.33 10.68
N ILE A 139 8.85 -5.82 10.86
CA ILE A 139 7.83 -5.74 9.81
C ILE A 139 8.27 -4.85 8.64
N ASP A 140 9.10 -3.86 8.90
CA ASP A 140 9.69 -2.97 7.90
C ASP A 140 10.75 -3.69 7.05
N ASN A 141 11.50 -4.62 7.67
CA ASN A 141 12.55 -5.36 6.97
C ASN A 141 12.96 -6.63 7.76
N PRO A 142 12.46 -7.82 7.39
CA PRO A 142 12.78 -9.07 8.08
C PRO A 142 14.29 -9.38 8.03
N PHE A 143 15.01 -8.93 7.00
CA PHE A 143 16.46 -9.15 6.87
C PHE A 143 17.31 -8.39 7.90
N THR A 144 16.72 -7.52 8.71
CA THR A 144 17.41 -6.87 9.84
C THR A 144 17.42 -7.75 11.10
N SER A 145 16.52 -8.73 11.19
CA SER A 145 16.47 -9.67 12.33
C SER A 145 17.70 -10.59 12.33
N PRO A 146 18.36 -10.78 13.48
CA PRO A 146 19.39 -11.80 13.66
C PRO A 146 18.89 -13.21 13.36
N LEU A 147 17.68 -13.55 13.82
CA LEU A 147 17.06 -14.86 13.60
C LEU A 147 16.88 -15.18 12.12
N TRP A 148 16.46 -14.17 11.33
CA TRP A 148 16.31 -14.33 9.89
C TRP A 148 17.65 -14.54 9.19
N LYS A 149 18.69 -13.78 9.58
CA LYS A 149 20.05 -13.92 9.04
C LYS A 149 20.65 -15.29 9.33
N ASP A 150 20.47 -15.75 10.57
CA ASP A 150 20.96 -17.08 11.01
C ASP A 150 20.24 -18.18 10.23
N ALA A 151 18.93 -18.08 10.03
CA ALA A 151 18.14 -19.02 9.26
C ALA A 151 18.58 -19.10 7.79
N LEU A 152 18.91 -17.97 7.18
CA LEU A 152 19.49 -17.92 5.83
C LEU A 152 20.85 -18.59 5.78
N THR A 153 21.71 -18.32 6.75
CA THR A 153 23.06 -18.87 6.83
C THR A 153 23.06 -20.38 7.04
N GLN A 154 22.14 -20.89 7.84
CA GLN A 154 21.97 -22.31 8.12
C GLN A 154 21.20 -23.07 7.03
N GLY A 155 20.63 -22.38 6.05
CA GLY A 155 20.02 -22.95 4.85
C GLY A 155 18.64 -23.60 5.05
N TYR A 156 17.97 -23.38 6.18
CA TYR A 156 16.64 -23.93 6.43
C TYR A 156 15.48 -23.01 5.98
N LEU A 157 15.77 -21.77 5.59
CA LEU A 157 14.84 -21.00 4.78
C LEU A 157 15.01 -21.46 3.33
N SER A 158 13.99 -22.12 2.77
CA SER A 158 14.06 -22.67 1.42
C SER A 158 14.50 -21.62 0.39
N GLY A 159 15.17 -22.07 -0.68
CA GLY A 159 15.67 -21.18 -1.75
C GLY A 159 14.60 -20.32 -2.44
N ALA A 160 13.31 -20.62 -2.22
CA ALA A 160 12.19 -19.79 -2.64
C ALA A 160 12.18 -18.42 -1.93
N ILE A 161 12.62 -18.36 -0.66
CA ILE A 161 12.71 -17.13 0.12
C ILE A 161 14.00 -16.38 -0.23
N ASN A 162 15.05 -17.07 -0.62
CA ASN A 162 16.36 -16.49 -0.91
C ASN A 162 16.48 -15.73 -2.25
N GLY A 163 15.61 -15.99 -3.22
CA GLY A 163 15.81 -15.47 -4.58
C GLY A 163 14.63 -14.72 -5.19
N LYS A 164 13.42 -14.80 -4.62
CA LYS A 164 12.20 -14.32 -5.27
C LYS A 164 11.67 -12.98 -4.76
N TYR A 165 12.18 -12.45 -3.65
CA TYR A 165 11.64 -11.24 -3.04
C TYR A 165 12.59 -10.06 -3.14
N SER A 166 12.72 -9.57 -4.35
CA SER A 166 13.18 -8.21 -4.57
C SER A 166 11.95 -7.31 -4.73
N PHE A 167 11.77 -6.34 -3.86
CA PHE A 167 10.83 -5.24 -4.09
C PHE A 167 11.30 -4.32 -5.23
N GLY A 168 12.27 -4.76 -6.02
CA GLY A 168 12.88 -4.00 -7.11
C GLY A 168 13.86 -2.91 -6.60
N LYS A 169 14.33 -2.09 -7.53
CA LYS A 169 15.23 -0.96 -7.26
C LYS A 169 14.52 0.31 -6.78
N GLY A 170 13.20 0.26 -6.56
CA GLY A 170 12.39 1.41 -6.18
C GLY A 170 12.41 1.75 -4.68
N ASN A 171 11.56 2.71 -4.32
CA ASN A 171 11.39 3.17 -2.93
C ASN A 171 10.59 2.19 -2.04
N GLN A 172 9.95 1.18 -2.64
CA GLN A 172 9.18 0.15 -1.94
C GLN A 172 10.14 -0.97 -1.53
N LYS A 173 10.57 -0.96 -0.27
CA LYS A 173 11.57 -1.91 0.24
C LYS A 173 10.96 -3.10 1.02
N ASN A 174 9.66 -3.07 1.27
CA ASN A 174 8.94 -4.07 2.06
C ASN A 174 7.42 -3.93 1.87
N VAL A 175 6.65 -4.89 2.39
CA VAL A 175 5.19 -4.92 2.28
C VAL A 175 4.54 -3.68 2.88
N LEU A 176 4.96 -3.26 4.07
CA LEU A 176 4.41 -2.08 4.73
C LEU A 176 4.60 -0.82 3.86
N SER A 177 5.81 -0.62 3.31
CA SER A 177 6.05 0.54 2.44
C SER A 177 5.25 0.47 1.14
N ALA A 178 5.09 -0.71 0.55
CA ALA A 178 4.33 -0.90 -0.68
C ALA A 178 2.84 -0.58 -0.48
N LEU A 179 2.22 -1.14 0.55
CA LEU A 179 0.82 -0.86 0.88
C LEU A 179 0.60 0.61 1.26
N THR A 180 1.52 1.20 2.04
CA THR A 180 1.49 2.63 2.36
C THR A 180 1.53 3.53 1.13
N GLU A 181 2.31 3.18 0.11
CA GLU A 181 2.38 3.96 -1.13
C GLU A 181 1.09 3.83 -1.96
N ILE A 182 0.44 2.65 -1.97
CA ILE A 182 -0.87 2.48 -2.61
C ILE A 182 -1.89 3.43 -1.97
N GLU A 183 -1.98 3.43 -0.64
CA GLU A 183 -2.91 4.29 0.08
C GLU A 183 -2.62 5.78 -0.15
N ARG A 184 -1.36 6.21 -0.05
CA ARG A 184 -0.97 7.59 -0.33
C ARG A 184 -1.34 8.04 -1.73
N TYR A 185 -1.11 7.18 -2.71
CA TYR A 185 -1.44 7.48 -4.09
C TYR A 185 -2.95 7.65 -4.28
N ALA A 186 -3.75 6.73 -3.75
CA ALA A 186 -5.21 6.79 -3.84
C ALA A 186 -5.80 8.04 -3.15
N ILE A 187 -5.28 8.43 -1.97
CA ILE A 187 -5.67 9.66 -1.28
C ILE A 187 -5.41 10.90 -2.14
N ASN A 188 -4.23 10.97 -2.74
CA ASN A 188 -3.85 12.09 -3.59
C ASN A 188 -4.65 12.09 -4.91
N GLU A 189 -4.87 10.93 -5.52
CA GLU A 189 -5.72 10.78 -6.71
C GLU A 189 -7.14 11.27 -6.45
N ALA A 190 -7.76 10.85 -5.34
CA ALA A 190 -9.10 11.28 -4.99
C ALA A 190 -9.21 12.81 -4.88
N PHE A 191 -8.23 13.45 -4.23
CA PHE A 191 -8.18 14.91 -4.14
C PHE A 191 -7.99 15.59 -5.49
N GLN A 192 -6.98 15.15 -6.26
CA GLN A 192 -6.65 15.84 -7.52
C GLN A 192 -7.77 15.66 -8.55
N TYR A 193 -8.34 14.46 -8.65
CA TYR A 193 -9.44 14.21 -9.56
C TYR A 193 -10.71 14.97 -9.14
N GLY A 194 -11.03 15.00 -7.84
CA GLY A 194 -12.11 15.84 -7.32
C GLY A 194 -11.94 17.31 -7.68
N ARG A 195 -10.72 17.84 -7.55
CA ARG A 195 -10.44 19.24 -7.97
C ARG A 195 -10.68 19.47 -9.47
N LEU A 196 -10.29 18.53 -10.34
CA LEU A 196 -10.53 18.67 -11.77
C LEU A 196 -12.02 18.64 -12.10
N LEU A 197 -12.81 17.80 -11.44
CA LEU A 197 -14.27 17.80 -11.57
C LEU A 197 -14.88 19.13 -11.11
N HIS A 198 -14.42 19.64 -9.96
CA HIS A 198 -14.83 20.95 -9.44
C HIS A 198 -14.52 22.07 -10.45
N TYR A 199 -13.33 22.07 -11.07
CA TYR A 199 -12.97 23.05 -12.09
C TYR A 199 -13.92 23.01 -13.30
N GLY A 200 -14.33 21.81 -13.73
CA GLY A 200 -15.31 21.64 -14.82
C GLY A 200 -16.66 22.29 -14.53
N LYS A 201 -17.07 22.36 -13.24
CA LYS A 201 -18.30 23.01 -12.79
C LYS A 201 -18.16 24.55 -12.70
N THR A 202 -16.95 25.08 -12.68
CA THR A 202 -16.65 26.50 -12.51
C THR A 202 -16.29 27.25 -13.81
N GLU A 203 -16.61 26.69 -14.97
CA GLU A 203 -16.31 27.25 -16.30
C GLU A 203 -14.79 27.39 -16.59
N ALA A 204 -13.94 26.66 -15.89
CA ALA A 204 -12.53 26.60 -16.20
C ALA A 204 -12.31 25.93 -17.58
N ILE A 205 -11.41 26.51 -18.39
CA ILE A 205 -11.05 25.98 -19.71
C ILE A 205 -9.89 24.97 -19.67
N GLY A 206 -9.22 24.88 -18.51
CA GLY A 206 -8.09 24.02 -18.27
C GLY A 206 -7.47 24.28 -16.91
N TYR A 207 -6.32 23.69 -16.66
CA TYR A 207 -5.57 23.88 -15.43
C TYR A 207 -4.06 23.93 -15.68
N ILE A 208 -3.34 24.51 -14.73
CA ILE A 208 -1.87 24.49 -14.69
C ILE A 208 -1.44 23.67 -13.49
N ILE A 209 -0.41 22.83 -13.68
CA ILE A 209 0.25 22.10 -12.61
C ILE A 209 1.43 22.95 -12.08
N HIS A 210 1.44 23.15 -10.77
CA HIS A 210 2.54 23.81 -10.07
C HIS A 210 3.36 22.79 -9.28
N ARG A 211 4.68 22.97 -9.27
CA ARG A 211 5.59 22.16 -8.45
C ARG A 211 5.29 22.34 -6.97
N GLY A 212 5.05 21.23 -6.26
CA GLY A 212 4.88 21.22 -4.81
C GLY A 212 6.15 20.87 -4.03
N SER A 213 7.27 20.62 -4.73
CA SER A 213 8.52 20.18 -4.13
C SER A 213 9.70 20.76 -4.91
N SER A 214 10.81 21.02 -4.20
CA SER A 214 12.09 21.45 -4.79
C SER A 214 12.96 20.29 -5.29
N TYR A 215 12.55 19.04 -5.08
CA TYR A 215 13.29 17.87 -5.60
C TYR A 215 13.18 17.77 -7.11
N ASP A 216 14.27 17.45 -7.77
CA ASP A 216 14.26 17.18 -9.20
C ASP A 216 13.36 15.98 -9.50
N CYS A 217 12.38 16.19 -10.36
CA CYS A 217 11.45 15.16 -10.79
C CYS A 217 11.11 15.37 -12.27
N PRO A 218 11.75 14.62 -13.19
CA PRO A 218 11.52 14.78 -14.63
C PRO A 218 10.06 14.65 -15.04
N HIS A 219 9.28 13.78 -14.37
CA HIS A 219 7.84 13.66 -14.63
C HIS A 219 7.08 14.93 -14.27
N CYS A 220 7.36 15.53 -13.10
CA CYS A 220 6.73 16.77 -12.71
C CYS A 220 7.20 17.93 -13.59
N ASP A 221 8.49 18.00 -13.90
CA ASP A 221 9.07 19.09 -14.69
C ASP A 221 8.50 19.13 -16.12
N SER A 222 8.23 17.97 -16.72
CA SER A 222 7.64 17.88 -18.07
C SER A 222 6.16 18.26 -18.15
N ASN A 223 5.47 18.34 -17.00
CA ASN A 223 4.04 18.60 -16.94
C ASN A 223 3.65 19.88 -16.20
N CYS A 224 4.60 20.66 -15.70
CA CYS A 224 4.34 21.89 -14.96
C CYS A 224 4.44 23.13 -15.86
N GLY A 225 3.65 24.17 -15.54
CA GLY A 225 3.84 25.51 -16.09
C GLY A 225 3.16 25.80 -17.43
N PHE A 226 2.35 24.89 -17.96
CA PHE A 226 1.52 25.14 -19.13
C PHE A 226 0.07 24.72 -18.91
N VAL A 227 -0.83 25.25 -19.72
CA VAL A 227 -2.27 24.96 -19.63
C VAL A 227 -2.55 23.56 -20.17
N ILE A 228 -3.25 22.75 -19.38
CA ILE A 228 -3.68 21.39 -19.67
C ILE A 228 -5.21 21.39 -19.74
N PRO A 229 -5.84 20.81 -20.77
CA PRO A 229 -7.29 20.65 -20.82
C PRO A 229 -7.82 19.82 -19.64
N LEU A 230 -9.07 20.05 -19.21
CA LEU A 230 -9.65 19.37 -18.04
C LEU A 230 -9.84 17.85 -18.25
N ASP A 231 -9.99 17.41 -19.50
CA ASP A 231 -10.11 15.99 -19.88
C ASP A 231 -8.75 15.26 -19.96
N ASP A 232 -7.65 15.98 -19.98
CA ASP A 232 -6.28 15.43 -19.93
C ASP A 232 -5.79 15.36 -18.47
N ILE A 233 -6.06 14.25 -17.80
CA ILE A 233 -5.77 14.08 -16.37
C ILE A 233 -4.32 13.66 -16.16
N ARG A 234 -3.48 14.60 -15.68
CA ARG A 234 -2.04 14.38 -15.45
C ARG A 234 -1.62 14.42 -13.98
N VAL A 235 -2.56 14.46 -13.05
CA VAL A 235 -2.28 14.50 -11.61
C VAL A 235 -3.02 13.39 -10.86
N PRO A 236 -2.41 12.80 -9.84
CA PRO A 236 -0.99 12.93 -9.44
C PRO A 236 -0.06 12.21 -10.43
N GLN A 237 1.18 12.70 -10.58
CA GLN A 237 2.11 12.17 -11.59
C GLN A 237 2.88 10.93 -11.11
N HIS A 238 2.95 10.70 -9.81
CA HIS A 238 3.61 9.57 -9.15
C HIS A 238 3.16 9.47 -7.68
N THR A 239 3.47 8.36 -7.02
CA THR A 239 2.99 8.02 -5.67
C THR A 239 3.29 9.05 -4.57
N ARG A 240 4.32 9.87 -4.73
CA ARG A 240 4.72 10.92 -3.77
C ARG A 240 4.60 12.32 -4.36
N CYS A 241 3.75 12.48 -5.35
CA CYS A 241 3.53 13.76 -5.99
C CYS A 241 2.89 14.74 -5.01
N CYS A 242 3.53 15.90 -4.81
CA CYS A 242 3.02 17.03 -4.03
C CYS A 242 2.63 18.21 -4.93
N CYS A 243 2.62 18.02 -6.25
CA CYS A 243 2.19 19.04 -7.19
C CYS A 243 0.71 19.39 -6.98
N TRP A 244 0.34 20.63 -7.26
CA TRP A 244 -1.02 21.10 -7.10
C TRP A 244 -1.50 21.78 -8.38
N THR A 245 -2.81 21.89 -8.55
CA THR A 245 -3.44 22.41 -9.75
C THR A 245 -4.08 23.77 -9.48
N GLU A 246 -4.05 24.65 -10.49
CA GLU A 246 -4.73 25.95 -10.52
C GLU A 246 -5.63 26.01 -11.74
N PRO A 247 -6.93 26.36 -11.60
CA PRO A 247 -7.84 26.49 -12.72
C PRO A 247 -7.52 27.72 -13.57
N ILE A 248 -7.71 27.61 -14.89
CA ILE A 248 -7.58 28.69 -15.85
C ILE A 248 -8.94 28.99 -16.45
N TYR A 249 -9.34 30.24 -16.43
CA TYR A 249 -10.57 30.74 -16.99
C TYR A 249 -10.33 31.52 -18.27
N SER A 250 -11.30 31.54 -19.19
CA SER A 250 -11.23 32.45 -20.35
C SER A 250 -11.22 33.89 -19.88
N GLN A 251 -10.28 34.69 -20.34
CA GLN A 251 -10.36 36.13 -20.14
C GLN A 251 -11.55 36.65 -20.96
N SER A 252 -12.58 37.13 -20.28
CA SER A 252 -13.73 37.81 -20.88
C SER A 252 -13.35 39.18 -21.42
#